data_389e8c69bcb97952f23c5da0fe205ca3
#
_entry.id   389e8c69bcb97952f23c5da0fe205ca3
#
_cell.length_a   1.000
_cell.length_b   1.000
_cell.length_c   1.000
_cell.angle_alpha   90.00
_cell.angle_beta   90.00
_cell.angle_gamma   90.00
#
_symmetry.space_group_name_H-M   'P 1'
#
loop_
_entity.id
_entity.type
_entity.pdbx_description
1 polymer ?
#
loop_
_entity_poly.entity_id
_entity_poly.type
_entity_poly.pdbx_seq_one_letter_code
_entity_poly.pdbx_strand_id
1 'polypeptide(L)'
;MFFNSIRCPSAYLASFLRQKGAKDSTIPYIEKQIYHFWNILKNDYPSIPRLEDAFTGAGGGICIGLSAVFNNIRIEMGSKKIAKAIALAPSFTGSDLIVCGEGSLDDLTLYGKTVSTVSQLALKNQHKLIGIFGNVTKNKQELKLKLGLSEIITLVEEENMGYTANELMRNSKIKLYHI
;
A
#
# COMPACT_ATOMS: atom_id res chain seq x y z
N MET A 1 1.41 13.36 8.24
CA MET A 1 1.56 11.93 7.92
C MET A 1 1.97 11.82 6.45
N PHE A 2 3.23 11.50 6.20
CA PHE A 2 3.83 11.53 4.86
C PHE A 2 3.58 10.19 4.17
N PHE A 3 2.53 10.09 3.35
CA PHE A 3 2.21 8.89 2.60
C PHE A 3 3.11 8.79 1.36
N ASN A 4 3.82 7.68 1.21
CA ASN A 4 4.58 7.34 0.01
C ASN A 4 5.55 8.43 -0.49
N SER A 5 6.13 9.23 0.40
CA SER A 5 7.21 10.13 0.02
C SER A 5 8.52 9.36 -0.13
N ILE A 6 9.39 9.80 -1.04
CA ILE A 6 10.72 9.20 -1.21
C ILE A 6 11.55 9.37 0.08
N ARG A 7 11.44 10.52 0.72
CA ARG A 7 12.14 10.85 1.96
C ARG A 7 11.18 10.84 3.15
N CYS A 8 10.61 9.67 3.44
CA CYS A 8 9.81 9.50 4.65
C CYS A 8 10.72 9.20 5.84
N PRO A 9 10.57 9.87 7.00
CA PRO A 9 11.31 9.58 8.22
C PRO A 9 11.16 8.15 8.73
N SER A 10 10.11 7.44 8.30
CA SER A 10 9.78 6.06 8.68
C SER A 10 10.44 4.99 7.81
N ALA A 11 11.52 5.29 7.11
CA ALA A 11 12.23 4.31 6.27
C ALA A 11 11.34 3.63 5.20
N TYR A 12 10.31 4.33 4.70
CA TYR A 12 9.37 3.78 3.70
C TYR A 12 10.08 3.33 2.41
N LEU A 13 10.99 4.17 1.90
CA LEU A 13 11.77 3.82 0.71
C LEU A 13 12.61 2.57 0.95
N ALA A 14 13.29 2.49 2.10
CA ALA A 14 14.09 1.32 2.46
C ALA A 14 13.25 0.04 2.53
N SER A 15 12.06 0.10 3.14
CA SER A 15 11.14 -1.05 3.21
C SER A 15 10.70 -1.49 1.82
N PHE A 16 10.38 -0.55 0.94
CA PHE A 16 9.97 -0.83 -0.43
C PHE A 16 11.11 -1.41 -1.27
N LEU A 17 12.33 -0.88 -1.11
CA LEU A 17 13.52 -1.39 -1.80
C LEU A 17 13.85 -2.83 -1.36
N ARG A 18 13.74 -3.15 -0.05
CA ARG A 18 13.88 -4.53 0.45
C ARG A 18 12.86 -5.47 -0.18
N GLN A 19 11.61 -5.07 -0.24
CA GLN A 19 10.55 -5.86 -0.88
C GLN A 19 10.84 -6.13 -2.37
N LYS A 20 11.58 -5.24 -3.03
CA LYS A 20 12.04 -5.39 -4.42
C LYS A 20 13.38 -6.12 -4.55
N GLY A 21 13.93 -6.65 -3.47
CA GLY A 21 15.15 -7.46 -3.46
C GLY A 21 16.44 -6.67 -3.25
N ALA A 22 16.38 -5.39 -2.90
CA ALA A 22 17.59 -4.62 -2.57
C ALA A 22 18.19 -5.12 -1.25
N LYS A 23 19.52 -5.26 -1.25
CA LYS A 23 20.29 -5.56 -0.03
C LYS A 23 20.41 -4.30 0.82
N ASP A 24 20.42 -4.44 2.15
CA ASP A 24 20.58 -3.33 3.09
C ASP A 24 21.82 -2.48 2.80
N SER A 25 22.91 -3.10 2.37
CA SER A 25 24.15 -2.42 2.00
C SER A 25 24.03 -1.50 0.78
N THR A 26 23.04 -1.75 -0.11
CA THR A 26 22.84 -0.95 -1.34
C THR A 26 21.81 0.17 -1.16
N ILE A 27 20.97 0.11 -0.14
CA ILE A 27 19.91 1.09 0.10
C ILE A 27 20.47 2.52 0.24
N PRO A 28 21.51 2.80 1.06
CA PRO A 28 22.04 4.16 1.19
C PRO A 28 22.59 4.72 -0.12
N TYR A 29 23.16 3.85 -0.95
CA TYR A 29 23.63 4.26 -2.27
C TYR A 29 22.46 4.67 -3.18
N ILE A 30 21.39 3.86 -3.23
CA ILE A 30 20.19 4.15 -4.02
C ILE A 30 19.54 5.47 -3.56
N GLU A 31 19.42 5.67 -2.25
CA GLU A 31 18.89 6.92 -1.69
C GLU A 31 19.71 8.14 -2.11
N LYS A 32 21.03 8.03 -2.05
CA LYS A 32 21.96 9.10 -2.51
C LYS A 32 21.77 9.40 -4.01
N GLN A 33 21.60 8.38 -4.86
CA GLN A 33 21.37 8.57 -6.30
C GLN A 33 20.03 9.25 -6.59
N ILE A 34 18.97 8.84 -5.89
CA ILE A 34 17.65 9.47 -6.01
C ILE A 34 17.71 10.95 -5.62
N TYR A 35 18.39 11.27 -4.51
CA TYR A 35 18.57 12.64 -4.06
C TYR A 35 19.37 13.47 -5.07
N HIS A 36 20.46 12.91 -5.60
CA HIS A 36 21.27 13.56 -6.63
C HIS A 36 20.46 13.85 -7.89
N PHE A 37 19.72 12.86 -8.38
CA PHE A 37 18.86 13.02 -9.55
C PHE A 37 17.78 14.09 -9.31
N TRP A 38 17.15 14.09 -8.14
CA TRP A 38 16.16 15.11 -7.79
C TRP A 38 16.76 16.53 -7.78
N ASN A 39 17.96 16.70 -7.23
CA ASN A 39 18.63 18.00 -7.22
C ASN A 39 18.89 18.53 -8.65
N ILE A 40 19.31 17.65 -9.57
CA ILE A 40 19.49 18.02 -11.00
C ILE A 40 18.14 18.50 -11.56
N LEU A 41 17.09 17.69 -11.43
CA LEU A 41 15.76 18.06 -11.92
C LEU A 41 15.24 19.35 -11.28
N LYS A 42 15.48 19.56 -10.00
CA LYS A 42 15.00 20.74 -9.26
C LYS A 42 15.65 22.05 -9.74
N ASN A 43 16.90 21.98 -10.19
CA ASN A 43 17.58 23.14 -10.77
C ASN A 43 16.93 23.57 -12.08
N ASP A 44 16.59 22.62 -12.95
CA ASP A 44 16.02 22.90 -14.26
C ASP A 44 14.49 23.12 -14.19
N TYR A 45 13.83 22.48 -13.24
CA TYR A 45 12.37 22.48 -13.04
C TYR A 45 12.00 22.84 -11.59
N PRO A 46 12.06 24.12 -11.21
CA PRO A 46 11.83 24.54 -9.80
C PRO A 46 10.47 24.18 -9.21
N SER A 47 9.47 23.90 -10.04
CA SER A 47 8.10 23.57 -9.65
C SER A 47 7.88 22.09 -9.28
N ILE A 48 8.86 21.20 -9.49
CA ILE A 48 8.68 19.79 -9.17
C ILE A 48 8.47 19.58 -7.65
N PRO A 49 7.71 18.55 -7.26
CA PRO A 49 7.46 18.22 -5.86
C PRO A 49 8.74 18.02 -5.06
N ARG A 50 8.70 18.28 -3.76
CA ARG A 50 9.79 17.91 -2.86
C ARG A 50 9.78 16.40 -2.62
N LEU A 51 10.93 15.83 -2.29
CA LEU A 51 11.04 14.40 -1.97
C LEU A 51 10.20 13.98 -0.75
N GLU A 52 9.90 14.92 0.13
CA GLU A 52 9.07 14.75 1.32
C GLU A 52 7.57 14.84 1.04
N ASP A 53 7.17 15.37 -0.11
CA ASP A 53 5.76 15.53 -0.44
C ASP A 53 5.08 14.16 -0.59
N ALA A 54 3.80 14.09 -0.23
CA ALA A 54 3.06 12.84 -0.26
C ALA A 54 3.02 12.24 -1.68
N PHE A 55 3.16 10.92 -1.74
CA PHE A 55 3.10 10.11 -2.96
C PHE A 55 4.24 10.26 -3.96
N THR A 56 5.26 11.07 -3.67
CA THR A 56 6.41 11.25 -4.57
C THR A 56 7.20 9.97 -4.79
N GLY A 57 7.19 9.03 -3.83
CA GLY A 57 7.84 7.72 -3.93
C GLY A 57 7.06 6.67 -4.73
N ALA A 58 5.81 6.93 -5.09
CA ALA A 58 4.99 5.96 -5.82
C ALA A 58 5.60 5.61 -7.18
N GLY A 59 5.61 4.31 -7.52
CA GLY A 59 6.20 3.82 -8.76
C GLY A 59 7.70 4.12 -8.91
N GLY A 60 8.44 4.21 -7.80
CA GLY A 60 9.87 4.53 -7.82
C GLY A 60 10.18 5.99 -8.11
N GLY A 61 9.24 6.90 -7.82
CA GLY A 61 9.43 8.34 -8.04
C GLY A 61 8.97 8.85 -9.41
N ILE A 62 8.22 8.07 -10.16
CA ILE A 62 7.72 8.45 -11.49
C ILE A 62 6.99 9.79 -11.50
N CYS A 63 6.27 10.11 -10.41
CA CYS A 63 5.56 11.37 -10.26
C CYS A 63 6.48 12.59 -10.35
N ILE A 64 7.68 12.49 -9.80
CA ILE A 64 8.69 13.57 -9.87
C ILE A 64 9.15 13.77 -11.31
N GLY A 65 9.52 12.69 -12.01
CA GLY A 65 9.93 12.76 -13.40
C GLY A 65 8.84 13.33 -14.32
N LEU A 66 7.60 12.88 -14.16
CA LEU A 66 6.48 13.40 -14.93
C LEU A 66 6.22 14.89 -14.61
N SER A 67 6.40 15.33 -13.36
CA SER A 67 6.23 16.74 -12.99
C SER A 67 7.27 17.67 -13.62
N ALA A 68 8.42 17.15 -14.05
CA ALA A 68 9.40 17.92 -14.79
C ALA A 68 9.01 18.10 -16.27
N VAL A 69 8.27 17.13 -16.83
CA VAL A 69 7.90 17.13 -18.26
C VAL A 69 6.54 17.80 -18.49
N PHE A 70 5.61 17.63 -17.57
CA PHE A 70 4.24 18.12 -17.74
C PHE A 70 3.93 19.24 -16.74
N ASN A 71 3.36 20.31 -17.21
CA ASN A 71 2.79 21.35 -16.36
C ASN A 71 1.43 20.89 -15.81
N ASN A 72 1.10 21.32 -14.60
CA ASN A 72 -0.20 21.02 -13.96
C ASN A 72 -0.48 19.55 -13.63
N ILE A 73 0.53 18.80 -13.22
CA ILE A 73 0.34 17.46 -12.69
C ILE A 73 -0.35 17.52 -11.31
N ARG A 74 -1.38 16.69 -11.17
CA ARG A 74 -2.04 16.44 -9.90
C ARG A 74 -1.75 15.03 -9.43
N ILE A 75 -1.09 14.91 -8.27
CA ILE A 75 -0.75 13.63 -7.66
C ILE A 75 -1.83 13.30 -6.63
N GLU A 76 -2.55 12.19 -6.82
CA GLU A 76 -3.63 11.74 -5.94
C GLU A 76 -3.44 10.27 -5.57
N MET A 77 -3.97 9.88 -4.40
CA MET A 77 -4.00 8.47 -3.99
C MET A 77 -4.93 7.68 -4.90
N GLY A 78 -4.38 6.71 -5.65
CA GLY A 78 -5.11 5.94 -6.66
C GLY A 78 -6.31 5.19 -6.07
N SER A 79 -6.17 4.54 -4.91
CA SER A 79 -7.26 3.82 -4.26
C SER A 79 -8.44 4.72 -3.90
N LYS A 80 -8.19 5.93 -3.41
CA LYS A 80 -9.26 6.91 -3.13
C LYS A 80 -9.91 7.44 -4.41
N LYS A 81 -9.10 7.68 -5.44
CA LYS A 81 -9.61 8.15 -6.74
C LYS A 81 -10.54 7.13 -7.37
N ILE A 82 -10.13 5.86 -7.39
CA ILE A 82 -10.94 4.76 -7.92
C ILE A 82 -12.20 4.57 -7.07
N ALA A 83 -12.07 4.51 -5.73
CA ALA A 83 -13.22 4.37 -4.83
C ALA A 83 -14.28 5.45 -5.05
N LYS A 84 -13.85 6.70 -5.32
CA LYS A 84 -14.76 7.79 -5.67
C LYS A 84 -15.38 7.58 -7.05
N ALA A 85 -14.61 7.20 -8.05
CA ALA A 85 -15.08 7.03 -9.43
C ALA A 85 -16.15 5.94 -9.56
N ILE A 86 -16.02 4.84 -8.78
CA ILE A 86 -17.00 3.73 -8.77
C ILE A 86 -18.10 3.91 -7.71
N ALA A 87 -18.17 5.06 -7.05
CA ALA A 87 -19.11 5.32 -5.95
C ALA A 87 -19.08 4.22 -4.86
N LEU A 88 -17.90 3.78 -4.45
CA LEU A 88 -17.72 2.64 -3.53
C LEU A 88 -18.42 2.85 -2.18
N ALA A 89 -18.35 4.05 -1.58
CA ALA A 89 -18.99 4.30 -0.29
C ALA A 89 -20.53 4.20 -0.35
N PRO A 90 -21.23 4.77 -1.34
CA PRO A 90 -22.66 4.52 -1.53
C PRO A 90 -23.04 3.06 -1.73
N SER A 91 -22.17 2.24 -2.36
CA SER A 91 -22.45 0.81 -2.57
C SER A 91 -22.48 -0.01 -1.28
N PHE A 92 -21.98 0.54 -0.17
CA PHE A 92 -22.08 -0.10 1.15
C PHE A 92 -23.46 0.01 1.79
N THR A 93 -24.32 0.92 1.30
CA THR A 93 -25.67 1.13 1.85
C THR A 93 -26.50 -0.15 1.75
N GLY A 94 -27.04 -0.60 2.88
CA GLY A 94 -27.81 -1.83 2.96
C GLY A 94 -27.00 -3.11 3.04
N SER A 95 -25.67 -3.02 3.12
CA SER A 95 -24.81 -4.18 3.35
C SER A 95 -24.65 -4.45 4.84
N ASP A 96 -24.87 -5.68 5.27
CA ASP A 96 -24.64 -6.12 6.66
C ASP A 96 -23.15 -6.32 6.95
N LEU A 97 -22.39 -6.65 5.92
CA LEU A 97 -20.97 -7.00 6.00
C LEU A 97 -20.23 -6.56 4.74
N ILE A 98 -19.06 -5.98 4.94
CA ILE A 98 -18.10 -5.70 3.87
C ILE A 98 -16.95 -6.70 3.99
N VAL A 99 -16.56 -7.28 2.88
CA VAL A 99 -15.39 -8.16 2.80
C VAL A 99 -14.36 -7.53 1.86
N CYS A 100 -13.12 -7.48 2.29
CA CYS A 100 -12.00 -7.02 1.47
C CYS A 100 -10.79 -7.94 1.66
N GLY A 101 -9.80 -7.81 0.77
CA GLY A 101 -8.58 -8.61 0.93
C GLY A 101 -7.44 -8.17 0.02
N GLU A 102 -6.28 -8.70 0.34
CA GLU A 102 -5.03 -8.57 -0.43
C GLU A 102 -4.24 -9.88 -0.33
N GLY A 103 -3.25 -10.06 -1.20
CA GLY A 103 -2.35 -11.21 -1.14
C GLY A 103 -1.53 -11.27 0.15
N SER A 104 -1.11 -10.12 0.69
CA SER A 104 -0.37 -10.04 1.96
C SER A 104 -0.82 -8.82 2.76
N LEU A 105 -1.09 -9.04 4.03
CA LEU A 105 -1.33 -7.98 5.01
C LEU A 105 -0.02 -7.63 5.71
N ASP A 106 0.46 -6.42 5.49
CA ASP A 106 1.70 -5.88 6.05
C ASP A 106 1.56 -4.41 6.44
N ASP A 107 2.64 -3.81 6.97
CA ASP A 107 2.63 -2.38 7.31
C ASP A 107 2.36 -1.49 6.09
N LEU A 108 2.75 -1.92 4.89
CA LEU A 108 2.53 -1.14 3.67
C LEU A 108 1.05 -1.04 3.31
N THR A 109 0.22 -1.99 3.76
CA THR A 109 -1.23 -1.94 3.63
C THR A 109 -1.81 -0.70 4.32
N LEU A 110 -1.21 -0.25 5.44
CA LEU A 110 -1.63 0.95 6.17
C LEU A 110 -1.37 2.25 5.39
N TYR A 111 -0.47 2.24 4.41
CA TYR A 111 -0.05 3.42 3.65
C TYR A 111 -0.91 3.71 2.41
N GLY A 112 -2.20 3.36 2.46
CA GLY A 112 -3.15 3.80 1.44
C GLY A 112 -3.34 2.82 0.28
N LYS A 113 -3.06 1.54 0.48
CA LYS A 113 -3.49 0.47 -0.42
C LYS A 113 -5.01 0.29 -0.36
N THR A 114 -5.54 -0.60 -1.18
CA THR A 114 -6.98 -0.83 -1.33
C THR A 114 -7.68 -1.13 0.00
N VAL A 115 -7.15 -2.05 0.80
CA VAL A 115 -7.72 -2.44 2.09
C VAL A 115 -7.82 -1.25 3.05
N SER A 116 -6.78 -0.42 3.13
CA SER A 116 -6.81 0.80 3.97
C SER A 116 -7.91 1.78 3.54
N THR A 117 -8.14 1.93 2.24
CA THR A 117 -9.19 2.83 1.73
C THR A 117 -10.58 2.26 2.02
N VAL A 118 -10.81 0.96 1.78
CA VAL A 118 -12.07 0.28 2.11
C VAL A 118 -12.34 0.36 3.61
N SER A 119 -11.33 0.11 4.44
CA SER A 119 -11.40 0.22 5.89
C SER A 119 -11.86 1.61 6.35
N GLN A 120 -11.22 2.67 5.85
CA GLN A 120 -11.60 4.05 6.18
C GLN A 120 -13.05 4.36 5.80
N LEU A 121 -13.52 3.86 4.66
CA LEU A 121 -14.89 4.04 4.21
C LEU A 121 -15.88 3.23 5.05
N ALA A 122 -15.56 1.98 5.38
CA ALA A 122 -16.38 1.11 6.22
C ALA A 122 -16.54 1.69 7.63
N LEU A 123 -15.44 2.10 8.27
CA LEU A 123 -15.45 2.73 9.59
C LEU A 123 -16.28 4.02 9.62
N LYS A 124 -16.11 4.89 8.61
CA LYS A 124 -16.85 6.14 8.51
C LYS A 124 -18.37 5.92 8.45
N ASN A 125 -18.79 4.83 7.85
CA ASN A 125 -20.20 4.49 7.68
C ASN A 125 -20.68 3.41 8.67
N GLN A 126 -19.85 3.07 9.68
CA GLN A 126 -20.14 2.11 10.75
C GLN A 126 -20.47 0.69 10.26
N HIS A 127 -19.91 0.28 9.11
CA HIS A 127 -20.08 -1.07 8.59
C HIS A 127 -19.08 -2.04 9.22
N LYS A 128 -19.53 -3.27 9.43
CA LYS A 128 -18.65 -4.39 9.81
C LYS A 128 -17.77 -4.76 8.64
N LEU A 129 -16.46 -4.93 8.88
CA LEU A 129 -15.47 -5.23 7.85
C LEU A 129 -14.65 -6.46 8.22
N ILE A 130 -14.61 -7.45 7.32
CA ILE A 130 -13.74 -8.63 7.41
C ILE A 130 -12.66 -8.55 6.34
N GLY A 131 -11.42 -8.88 6.72
CA GLY A 131 -10.29 -8.97 5.79
C GLY A 131 -9.89 -10.41 5.51
N ILE A 132 -9.76 -10.78 4.22
CA ILE A 132 -9.25 -12.08 3.78
C ILE A 132 -7.89 -11.86 3.13
N PHE A 133 -6.85 -12.51 3.66
CA PHE A 133 -5.48 -12.32 3.19
C PHE A 133 -4.80 -13.65 2.87
N GLY A 134 -3.97 -13.66 1.85
CA GLY A 134 -3.13 -14.80 1.55
C GLY A 134 -2.17 -15.09 2.71
N ASN A 135 -1.51 -14.03 3.22
CA ASN A 135 -0.57 -14.11 4.33
C ASN A 135 -0.65 -12.85 5.21
N VAL A 136 -0.24 -12.97 6.46
CA VAL A 136 -0.05 -11.84 7.39
C VAL A 136 1.38 -11.87 7.90
N THR A 137 2.15 -10.83 7.58
CA THR A 137 3.61 -10.81 7.82
C THR A 137 4.01 -10.21 9.16
N LYS A 138 3.06 -9.68 9.94
CA LYS A 138 3.29 -9.04 11.23
C LYS A 138 2.19 -9.31 12.24
N ASN A 139 2.25 -8.60 13.37
CA ASN A 139 1.27 -8.73 14.45
C ASN A 139 -0.17 -8.53 13.91
N LYS A 140 -0.86 -9.65 13.70
CA LYS A 140 -2.23 -9.75 13.20
C LYS A 140 -3.19 -8.88 14.01
N GLN A 141 -3.04 -8.88 15.35
CA GLN A 141 -3.93 -8.14 16.24
C GLN A 141 -3.73 -6.61 16.10
N GLU A 142 -2.51 -6.15 15.96
CA GLU A 142 -2.21 -4.73 15.78
C GLU A 142 -2.76 -4.22 14.45
N LEU A 143 -2.57 -4.97 13.36
CA LEU A 143 -3.08 -4.63 12.04
C LEU A 143 -4.60 -4.64 12.00
N LYS A 144 -5.23 -5.62 12.69
CA LYS A 144 -6.68 -5.69 12.86
C LYS A 144 -7.24 -4.42 13.49
N LEU A 145 -6.63 -3.95 14.59
CA LEU A 145 -7.05 -2.73 15.28
C LEU A 145 -6.83 -1.48 14.42
N LYS A 146 -5.65 -1.33 13.82
CA LYS A 146 -5.32 -0.16 12.98
C LYS A 146 -6.23 -0.02 11.77
N LEU A 147 -6.64 -1.13 11.18
CA LEU A 147 -7.55 -1.16 10.04
C LEU A 147 -9.03 -1.25 10.44
N GLY A 148 -9.35 -1.35 11.72
CA GLY A 148 -10.75 -1.49 12.17
C GLY A 148 -11.45 -2.73 11.61
N LEU A 149 -10.68 -3.80 11.36
CA LEU A 149 -11.22 -5.07 10.90
C LEU A 149 -11.92 -5.78 12.07
N SER A 150 -13.13 -6.28 11.82
CA SER A 150 -13.83 -7.14 12.78
C SER A 150 -13.15 -8.50 12.87
N GLU A 151 -12.63 -8.99 11.75
CA GLU A 151 -11.92 -10.26 11.67
C GLU A 151 -10.86 -10.26 10.56
N ILE A 152 -9.83 -11.08 10.74
CA ILE A 152 -8.81 -11.37 9.73
C ILE A 152 -8.77 -12.88 9.49
N ILE A 153 -9.10 -13.27 8.27
CA ILE A 153 -8.99 -14.65 7.77
C ILE A 153 -7.71 -14.76 6.95
N THR A 154 -6.88 -15.76 7.22
CA THR A 154 -5.65 -16.03 6.49
C THR A 154 -5.78 -17.34 5.73
N LEU A 155 -5.38 -17.34 4.46
CA LEU A 155 -5.40 -18.56 3.63
C LEU A 155 -4.21 -19.47 3.93
N VAL A 156 -3.13 -18.92 4.47
CA VAL A 156 -1.93 -19.63 4.91
C VAL A 156 -1.85 -19.56 6.41
N GLU A 157 -1.90 -20.70 7.07
CA GLU A 157 -1.65 -20.80 8.51
C GLU A 157 -0.14 -20.72 8.76
N GLU A 158 0.25 -20.22 9.95
CA GLU A 158 1.67 -20.06 10.34
C GLU A 158 2.46 -21.38 10.23
N GLU A 159 1.80 -22.52 10.40
CA GLU A 159 2.38 -23.86 10.28
C GLU A 159 2.81 -24.24 8.84
N ASN A 160 2.36 -23.50 7.84
CA ASN A 160 2.60 -23.76 6.42
C ASN A 160 3.59 -22.78 5.77
N MET A 161 4.49 -22.17 6.51
CA MET A 161 5.49 -21.21 6.02
C MET A 161 6.54 -21.77 5.05
N GLY A 162 6.47 -23.07 4.71
CA GLY A 162 7.37 -23.71 3.73
C GLY A 162 6.87 -23.72 2.29
N TYR A 163 5.68 -23.22 2.01
CA TYR A 163 5.13 -23.22 0.65
C TYR A 163 5.65 -22.07 -0.20
N THR A 164 5.98 -22.35 -1.44
CA THR A 164 6.29 -21.33 -2.44
C THR A 164 5.04 -20.51 -2.80
N ALA A 165 5.21 -19.28 -3.31
CA ALA A 165 4.10 -18.44 -3.77
C ALA A 165 3.18 -19.17 -4.79
N ASN A 166 3.75 -20.04 -5.65
CA ASN A 166 2.99 -20.82 -6.62
C ASN A 166 2.13 -21.91 -5.97
N GLU A 167 2.64 -22.57 -4.94
CA GLU A 167 1.87 -23.57 -4.17
C GLU A 167 0.74 -22.88 -3.39
N LEU A 168 0.99 -21.71 -2.80
CA LEU A 168 -0.02 -20.92 -2.13
C LEU A 168 -1.14 -20.50 -3.09
N MET A 169 -0.82 -20.07 -4.31
CA MET A 169 -1.81 -19.74 -5.33
C MET A 169 -2.66 -20.94 -5.77
N ARG A 170 -2.05 -22.11 -5.91
CA ARG A 170 -2.78 -23.34 -6.28
C ARG A 170 -3.73 -23.78 -5.16
N ASN A 171 -3.31 -23.66 -3.91
CA ASN A 171 -4.09 -24.12 -2.75
C ASN A 171 -5.13 -23.08 -2.30
N SER A 172 -5.01 -21.81 -2.69
CA SER A 172 -5.93 -20.74 -2.29
C SER A 172 -7.38 -20.97 -2.76
N LYS A 173 -7.56 -21.56 -3.94
CA LYS A 173 -8.89 -21.91 -4.43
C LYS A 173 -9.60 -22.91 -3.51
N ILE A 174 -8.89 -23.95 -3.07
CA ILE A 174 -9.44 -24.98 -2.20
C ILE A 174 -9.85 -24.41 -0.85
N LYS A 175 -9.01 -23.56 -0.25
CA LYS A 175 -9.31 -22.93 1.06
C LYS A 175 -10.50 -21.95 1.01
N LEU A 176 -10.68 -21.22 -0.10
CA LEU A 176 -11.83 -20.29 -0.24
C LEU A 176 -13.19 -21.02 -0.32
N TYR A 177 -13.22 -22.29 -0.69
CA TYR A 177 -14.45 -23.10 -0.69
C TYR A 177 -14.84 -23.65 0.71
N HIS A 178 -13.94 -23.54 1.70
CA HIS A 178 -14.15 -24.07 3.05
C HIS A 178 -14.30 -22.96 4.11
N ILE A 179 -14.39 -21.69 3.69
CA ILE A 179 -14.70 -20.53 4.52
C ILE A 179 -16.17 -20.14 4.34
#